data_e16579bcf7d8aca6ca7810c5c0c88a97
#
_entry.id   e16579bcf7d8aca6ca7810c5c0c88a97
#
_cell.length_a   1.000
_cell.length_b   1.000
_cell.length_c   1.000
_cell.angle_alpha   90.00
_cell.angle_beta   90.00
_cell.angle_gamma   90.00
#
_symmetry.space_group_name_H-M   'P 1'
#
loop_
_entity.id
_entity.type
_entity.pdbx_description
1 polymer ?
#
loop_
_entity_poly.entity_id
_entity_poly.type
_entity_poly.pdbx_seq_one_letter_code
_entity_poly.pdbx_strand_id
1 'polypeptide(L)'
;QDDGGGLNRDKILEKALSNGLDVDPKMPDEDIWQLIFAPGFSTAEAVTDVSGRGVGMDVVRKNLEAIQGGIDIVSVGGQGSTFTIRLPLTLAIIDGMCVSVGSETYIIPLLNIIESLQPKPEQIKTLANDTMLWSRDQYWPLISLREQMQIDEPGKSIENSIIVLVEIGKKRYGIIVDQLLGKQQVVIKSLERHYKKVDGLSGATIMGDGRVAMIIDVDNLMKNEPINQVGLA
;
A
#
# COMPACT_ATOMS: atom_id res chain seq x y z
N GLN A 1 24.40 -1.17 15.05
CA GLN A 1 25.34 -2.30 15.07
C GLN A 1 25.26 -2.98 16.43
N ASP A 2 25.25 -4.30 16.45
CA ASP A 2 25.39 -5.12 17.64
C ASP A 2 26.59 -6.06 17.50
N ASP A 3 27.05 -6.60 18.61
CA ASP A 3 28.16 -7.53 18.74
C ASP A 3 27.68 -8.94 19.16
N GLY A 4 26.42 -9.26 18.87
CA GLY A 4 25.79 -10.54 19.16
C GLY A 4 26.28 -11.70 18.29
N GLY A 5 25.53 -12.79 18.29
CA GLY A 5 25.88 -14.00 17.52
C GLY A 5 25.76 -13.86 16.00
N GLY A 6 25.27 -12.72 15.48
CA GLY A 6 24.95 -12.55 14.07
C GLY A 6 23.68 -13.31 13.64
N LEU A 7 23.32 -13.15 12.38
CA LEU A 7 22.21 -13.86 11.76
C LEU A 7 22.67 -15.26 11.32
N ASN A 8 21.81 -16.26 11.57
CA ASN A 8 22.07 -17.64 11.17
C ASN A 8 21.41 -17.91 9.83
N ARG A 9 22.22 -18.04 8.76
CA ARG A 9 21.80 -18.30 7.40
C ARG A 9 20.88 -19.51 7.27
N ASP A 10 21.29 -20.63 7.84
CA ASP A 10 20.58 -21.90 7.69
C ASP A 10 19.21 -21.85 8.38
N LYS A 11 19.12 -21.28 9.58
CA LYS A 11 17.86 -21.09 10.30
C LYS A 11 16.90 -20.15 9.54
N ILE A 12 17.43 -19.10 8.88
CA ILE A 12 16.58 -18.18 8.09
C ILE A 12 16.05 -18.90 6.86
N LEU A 13 16.86 -19.65 6.14
CA LEU A 13 16.42 -20.43 4.98
C LEU A 13 15.39 -21.49 5.35
N GLU A 14 15.64 -22.26 6.40
CA GLU A 14 14.71 -23.27 6.92
C GLU A 14 13.35 -22.64 7.26
N LYS A 15 13.38 -21.50 7.94
CA LYS A 15 12.17 -20.77 8.31
C LYS A 15 11.43 -20.21 7.09
N ALA A 16 12.16 -19.68 6.11
CA ALA A 16 11.57 -19.18 4.88
C ALA A 16 10.86 -20.28 4.10
N LEU A 17 11.49 -21.46 3.97
CA LEU A 17 10.90 -22.63 3.33
C LEU A 17 9.66 -23.12 4.09
N SER A 18 9.72 -23.18 5.43
CA SER A 18 8.58 -23.58 6.26
C SER A 18 7.39 -22.63 6.16
N ASN A 19 7.64 -21.35 5.89
CA ASN A 19 6.62 -20.33 5.63
C ASN A 19 6.10 -20.31 4.17
N GLY A 20 6.60 -21.23 3.31
CA GLY A 20 6.17 -21.36 1.91
C GLY A 20 6.76 -20.30 0.97
N LEU A 21 7.85 -19.65 1.38
CA LEU A 21 8.57 -18.74 0.50
C LEU A 21 9.41 -19.56 -0.50
N ASP A 22 9.33 -19.15 -1.78
CA ASP A 22 10.17 -19.73 -2.83
C ASP A 22 11.56 -19.08 -2.77
N VAL A 23 12.53 -19.80 -2.20
CA VAL A 23 13.89 -19.29 -1.98
C VAL A 23 14.92 -20.27 -2.56
N ASP A 24 15.92 -19.74 -3.28
CA ASP A 24 17.08 -20.51 -3.72
C ASP A 24 18.13 -20.53 -2.59
N PRO A 25 18.52 -21.73 -2.09
CA PRO A 25 19.58 -21.84 -1.09
C PRO A 25 20.94 -21.26 -1.52
N LYS A 26 21.14 -21.01 -2.82
CA LYS A 26 22.38 -20.44 -3.35
C LYS A 26 22.36 -18.91 -3.48
N MET A 27 21.27 -18.26 -3.09
CA MET A 27 21.17 -16.80 -3.14
C MET A 27 22.23 -16.16 -2.20
N PRO A 28 22.67 -14.92 -2.53
CA PRO A 28 23.64 -14.17 -1.71
C PRO A 28 23.12 -13.96 -0.28
N ASP A 29 24.04 -13.87 0.67
CA ASP A 29 23.69 -13.63 2.08
C ASP A 29 22.87 -12.37 2.27
N GLU A 30 23.16 -11.31 1.53
CA GLU A 30 22.42 -10.04 1.56
C GLU A 30 20.92 -10.25 1.27
N ASP A 31 20.58 -11.09 0.30
CA ASP A 31 19.21 -11.41 -0.05
C ASP A 31 18.55 -12.30 1.01
N ILE A 32 19.33 -13.22 1.61
CA ILE A 32 18.83 -14.07 2.70
C ILE A 32 18.51 -13.23 3.93
N TRP A 33 19.34 -12.24 4.26
CA TRP A 33 19.06 -11.34 5.37
C TRP A 33 17.77 -10.54 5.17
N GLN A 34 17.38 -10.24 3.92
CA GLN A 34 16.14 -9.54 3.62
C GLN A 34 14.89 -10.36 3.94
N LEU A 35 14.99 -11.70 4.04
CA LEU A 35 13.85 -12.57 4.35
C LEU A 35 13.30 -12.36 5.77
N ILE A 36 14.11 -11.83 6.71
CA ILE A 36 13.63 -11.54 8.07
C ILE A 36 12.55 -10.47 8.12
N PHE A 37 12.40 -9.68 7.04
CA PHE A 37 11.34 -8.68 6.88
C PHE A 37 10.07 -9.24 6.24
N ALA A 38 10.02 -10.50 5.89
CA ALA A 38 8.80 -11.11 5.36
C ALA A 38 7.68 -11.13 6.42
N PRO A 39 6.41 -10.95 6.05
CA PRO A 39 5.30 -10.94 6.99
C PRO A 39 5.26 -12.21 7.84
N GLY A 40 5.15 -12.05 9.16
CA GLY A 40 5.10 -13.17 10.09
C GLY A 40 6.42 -13.94 10.27
N PHE A 41 7.53 -13.38 9.78
CA PHE A 41 8.85 -13.99 9.93
C PHE A 41 9.41 -13.76 11.33
N SER A 42 9.62 -14.83 12.10
CA SER A 42 10.32 -14.81 13.37
C SER A 42 11.13 -16.08 13.52
N THR A 43 12.40 -15.95 13.87
CA THR A 43 13.27 -17.10 14.17
C THR A 43 13.23 -17.52 15.64
N ALA A 44 12.49 -16.80 16.49
CA ALA A 44 12.31 -17.16 17.90
C ALA A 44 11.32 -18.31 18.06
N GLU A 45 11.71 -19.35 18.77
CA GLU A 45 10.86 -20.54 19.06
C GLU A 45 9.73 -20.26 20.06
N ALA A 46 9.79 -19.13 20.78
CA ALA A 46 8.73 -18.66 21.65
C ALA A 46 8.59 -17.16 21.55
N VAL A 47 7.35 -16.68 21.52
CA VAL A 47 7.03 -15.27 21.73
C VAL A 47 7.34 -14.98 23.20
N THR A 48 8.55 -14.54 23.48
CA THR A 48 8.88 -14.07 24.84
C THR A 48 8.29 -12.68 25.02
N ASP A 49 7.55 -12.49 26.10
CA ASP A 49 6.92 -11.21 26.55
C ASP A 49 7.90 -10.02 26.71
N VAL A 50 9.17 -10.20 26.40
CA VAL A 50 10.22 -9.18 26.57
C VAL A 50 10.20 -8.12 25.47
N SER A 51 9.57 -8.37 24.32
CA SER A 51 9.31 -7.35 23.29
C SER A 51 7.88 -6.81 23.40
N GLY A 52 7.47 -6.31 24.53
CA GLY A 52 6.14 -5.87 24.95
C GLY A 52 5.27 -5.03 23.97
N ARG A 53 5.45 -5.17 22.66
CA ARG A 53 4.66 -4.48 21.62
C ARG A 53 4.37 -5.33 20.39
N GLY A 54 4.81 -6.58 20.28
CA GLY A 54 4.49 -7.45 19.12
C GLY A 54 4.90 -6.88 17.76
N VAL A 55 5.92 -6.02 17.71
CA VAL A 55 6.39 -5.38 16.48
C VAL A 55 7.39 -6.30 15.80
N GLY A 56 7.00 -6.93 14.69
CA GLY A 56 7.88 -7.72 13.84
C GLY A 56 8.79 -6.84 12.96
N MET A 57 9.83 -7.44 12.38
CA MET A 57 10.72 -6.74 11.43
C MET A 57 9.99 -6.30 10.15
N ASP A 58 8.90 -6.96 9.79
CA ASP A 58 7.98 -6.59 8.70
C ASP A 58 7.33 -5.22 8.91
N VAL A 59 6.98 -4.89 10.16
CA VAL A 59 6.44 -3.56 10.52
C VAL A 59 7.52 -2.49 10.38
N VAL A 60 8.77 -2.80 10.76
CA VAL A 60 9.90 -1.87 10.60
C VAL A 60 10.10 -1.54 9.11
N ARG A 61 10.09 -2.57 8.25
CA ARG A 61 10.24 -2.38 6.81
C ARG A 61 9.11 -1.54 6.23
N LYS A 62 7.86 -1.86 6.54
CA LYS A 62 6.70 -1.09 6.10
C LYS A 62 6.77 0.38 6.50
N ASN A 63 7.19 0.67 7.73
CA ASN A 63 7.33 2.04 8.21
C ASN A 63 8.45 2.79 7.48
N LEU A 64 9.56 2.12 7.15
CA LEU A 64 10.63 2.71 6.36
C LEU A 64 10.21 2.96 4.91
N GLU A 65 9.54 2.01 4.28
CA GLU A 65 9.00 2.15 2.92
C GLU A 65 7.98 3.30 2.83
N ALA A 66 7.13 3.48 3.85
CA ALA A 66 6.15 4.57 3.91
C ALA A 66 6.80 5.98 3.89
N ILE A 67 8.06 6.08 4.34
CA ILE A 67 8.84 7.33 4.29
C ILE A 67 9.90 7.30 3.17
N GLN A 68 9.76 6.39 2.21
CA GLN A 68 10.72 6.16 1.11
C GLN A 68 12.14 5.87 1.60
N GLY A 69 12.27 5.32 2.80
CA GLY A 69 13.52 4.84 3.37
C GLY A 69 13.85 3.41 2.93
N GLY A 70 15.07 3.01 3.17
CA GLY A 70 15.54 1.64 2.93
C GLY A 70 16.30 1.10 4.13
N ILE A 71 16.44 -0.23 4.21
CA ILE A 71 17.19 -0.91 5.24
C ILE A 71 18.07 -2.00 4.63
N ASP A 72 19.36 -1.95 4.93
CA ASP A 72 20.32 -2.98 4.56
C ASP A 72 20.84 -3.68 5.80
N ILE A 73 21.22 -4.92 5.63
CA ILE A 73 21.79 -5.74 6.71
C ILE A 73 23.10 -6.35 6.25
N VAL A 74 24.10 -6.19 7.09
CA VAL A 74 25.35 -6.94 7.00
C VAL A 74 25.51 -7.72 8.29
N SER A 75 25.67 -9.03 8.20
CA SER A 75 25.82 -9.88 9.38
C SER A 75 26.93 -10.91 9.16
N VAL A 76 27.74 -11.12 10.19
CA VAL A 76 28.80 -12.11 10.23
C VAL A 76 28.60 -13.00 11.45
N GLY A 77 28.51 -14.30 11.23
CA GLY A 77 28.31 -15.27 12.30
C GLY A 77 29.38 -15.15 13.39
N GLY A 78 28.95 -15.02 14.63
CA GLY A 78 29.84 -14.85 15.80
C GLY A 78 30.43 -13.45 15.98
N GLN A 79 30.12 -12.48 15.10
CA GLN A 79 30.66 -11.12 15.16
C GLN A 79 29.57 -10.04 15.25
N GLY A 80 28.29 -10.45 15.13
CA GLY A 80 27.17 -9.55 15.23
C GLY A 80 26.57 -9.10 13.89
N SER A 81 25.72 -8.06 13.94
CA SER A 81 25.01 -7.54 12.78
C SER A 81 25.04 -6.02 12.74
N THR A 82 25.03 -5.49 11.53
CA THR A 82 24.92 -4.05 11.26
C THR A 82 23.67 -3.80 10.43
N PHE A 83 22.72 -3.03 10.97
CA PHE A 83 21.54 -2.56 10.27
C PHE A 83 21.79 -1.12 9.82
N THR A 84 21.76 -0.88 8.52
CA THR A 84 21.94 0.45 7.94
C THR A 84 20.59 0.96 7.45
N ILE A 85 20.04 1.96 8.12
CA ILE A 85 18.79 2.62 7.73
C ILE A 85 19.14 3.83 6.87
N ARG A 86 18.61 3.86 5.64
CA ARG A 86 18.71 5.01 4.73
C ARG A 86 17.39 5.75 4.73
N LEU A 87 17.44 7.04 4.98
CA LEU A 87 16.29 7.93 4.95
C LEU A 87 16.54 9.03 3.91
N PRO A 88 15.53 9.41 3.11
CA PRO A 88 15.67 10.54 2.22
C PRO A 88 15.87 11.83 3.04
N LEU A 89 16.81 12.66 2.64
CA LEU A 89 17.04 13.99 3.24
C LEU A 89 15.93 14.99 2.89
N THR A 90 15.16 14.71 1.84
CA THR A 90 14.06 15.55 1.37
C THR A 90 12.73 15.06 1.92
N LEU A 91 11.79 15.98 2.10
CA LEU A 91 10.38 15.62 2.28
C LEU A 91 9.96 14.67 1.15
N ALA A 92 9.20 13.62 1.48
CA ALA A 92 8.69 12.69 0.48
C ALA A 92 7.83 13.46 -0.52
N ILE A 93 8.38 13.72 -1.70
CA ILE A 93 7.67 14.36 -2.80
C ILE A 93 7.18 13.22 -3.71
N ILE A 94 5.90 13.21 -3.98
CA ILE A 94 5.30 12.29 -4.95
C ILE A 94 4.66 13.05 -6.09
N ASP A 95 4.71 12.46 -7.28
CA ASP A 95 3.88 12.86 -8.39
C ASP A 95 2.49 12.22 -8.24
N GLY A 96 1.46 13.03 -8.20
CA GLY A 96 0.08 12.59 -8.02
C GLY A 96 -0.88 13.14 -9.06
N MET A 97 -1.94 12.39 -9.33
CA MET A 97 -3.11 12.87 -10.05
C MET A 97 -4.11 13.39 -9.02
N CYS A 98 -4.38 14.68 -9.09
CA CYS A 98 -5.43 15.31 -8.28
C CYS A 98 -6.79 14.99 -8.90
N VAL A 99 -7.70 14.50 -8.07
CA VAL A 99 -9.07 14.14 -8.43
C VAL A 99 -10.05 14.78 -7.46
N SER A 100 -11.28 15.08 -7.90
CA SER A 100 -12.34 15.52 -6.99
C SER A 100 -13.41 14.45 -6.83
N VAL A 101 -13.96 14.37 -5.62
CA VAL A 101 -15.16 13.60 -5.29
C VAL A 101 -16.03 14.48 -4.37
N GLY A 102 -17.16 14.94 -4.88
CA GLY A 102 -17.93 16.00 -4.22
C GLY A 102 -17.10 17.28 -4.11
N SER A 103 -17.10 17.87 -2.92
CA SER A 103 -16.31 19.05 -2.58
C SER A 103 -14.85 18.74 -2.21
N GLU A 104 -14.50 17.46 -2.01
CA GLU A 104 -13.20 17.04 -1.52
C GLU A 104 -12.19 16.75 -2.64
N THR A 105 -10.90 16.97 -2.34
CA THR A 105 -9.80 16.70 -3.25
C THR A 105 -8.94 15.54 -2.73
N TYR A 106 -8.68 14.59 -3.63
CA TYR A 106 -7.82 13.45 -3.37
C TYR A 106 -6.65 13.40 -4.35
N ILE A 107 -5.59 12.70 -3.95
CA ILE A 107 -4.41 12.50 -4.78
C ILE A 107 -4.18 11.00 -4.92
N ILE A 108 -4.15 10.54 -6.17
CA ILE A 108 -3.79 9.16 -6.51
C ILE A 108 -2.34 9.18 -7.00
N PRO A 109 -1.42 8.41 -6.37
CA PRO A 109 -0.03 8.38 -6.81
C PRO A 109 0.09 7.94 -8.28
N LEU A 110 0.82 8.69 -9.10
CA LEU A 110 0.95 8.42 -10.53
C LEU A 110 1.59 7.06 -10.84
N LEU A 111 2.46 6.58 -9.96
CA LEU A 111 3.11 5.27 -10.09
C LEU A 111 2.11 4.10 -10.14
N ASN A 112 0.92 4.27 -9.57
CA ASN A 112 -0.11 3.25 -9.55
C ASN A 112 -1.11 3.39 -10.70
N ILE A 113 -1.12 4.51 -11.43
CA ILE A 113 -2.12 4.79 -12.48
C ILE A 113 -1.67 4.19 -13.80
N ILE A 114 -2.53 3.37 -14.40
CA ILE A 114 -2.35 2.85 -15.75
C ILE A 114 -2.94 3.83 -16.77
N GLU A 115 -4.20 4.19 -16.56
CA GLU A 115 -4.93 5.15 -17.41
C GLU A 115 -6.14 5.72 -16.68
N SER A 116 -6.73 6.75 -17.27
CA SER A 116 -8.02 7.28 -16.83
C SER A 116 -8.94 7.43 -18.04
N LEU A 117 -10.21 7.09 -17.87
CA LEU A 117 -11.19 7.14 -18.95
C LEU A 117 -12.59 7.49 -18.43
N GLN A 118 -13.41 8.04 -19.29
CA GLN A 118 -14.85 8.09 -19.07
C GLN A 118 -15.47 6.84 -19.69
N PRO A 119 -16.17 6.01 -18.90
CA PRO A 119 -16.70 4.75 -19.40
C PRO A 119 -17.89 5.00 -20.33
N LYS A 120 -18.07 4.11 -21.30
CA LYS A 120 -19.31 4.01 -22.07
C LYS A 120 -20.27 3.04 -21.38
N PRO A 121 -21.60 3.22 -21.50
CA PRO A 121 -22.58 2.36 -20.84
C PRO A 121 -22.39 0.86 -21.13
N GLU A 122 -22.00 0.51 -22.37
CA GLU A 122 -21.75 -0.88 -22.78
C GLU A 122 -20.53 -1.52 -22.11
N GLN A 123 -19.60 -0.72 -21.58
CA GLN A 123 -18.41 -1.20 -20.88
C GLN A 123 -18.68 -1.54 -19.41
N ILE A 124 -19.76 -1.02 -18.83
CA ILE A 124 -20.13 -1.29 -17.44
C ILE A 124 -20.95 -2.58 -17.38
N LYS A 125 -20.53 -3.51 -16.54
CA LYS A 125 -21.19 -4.80 -16.33
C LYS A 125 -21.36 -5.03 -14.83
N THR A 126 -22.46 -5.65 -14.46
CA THR A 126 -22.66 -6.15 -13.09
C THR A 126 -22.47 -7.67 -13.12
N LEU A 127 -21.49 -8.16 -12.39
CA LEU A 127 -21.14 -9.57 -12.25
C LEU A 127 -21.15 -9.93 -10.77
N ALA A 128 -21.98 -10.90 -10.38
CA ALA A 128 -22.08 -11.38 -8.99
C ALA A 128 -22.27 -10.26 -7.94
N ASN A 129 -23.07 -9.23 -8.27
CA ASN A 129 -23.33 -7.99 -7.51
C ASN A 129 -22.21 -6.94 -7.51
N ASP A 130 -21.08 -7.21 -8.15
CA ASP A 130 -19.99 -6.24 -8.27
C ASP A 130 -20.10 -5.48 -9.59
N THR A 131 -19.82 -4.18 -9.55
CA THR A 131 -19.73 -3.35 -10.74
C THR A 131 -18.34 -3.47 -11.34
N MET A 132 -18.29 -3.84 -12.61
CA MET A 132 -17.07 -4.09 -13.36
C MET A 132 -16.99 -3.20 -14.60
N LEU A 133 -15.80 -2.75 -14.95
CA LEU A 133 -15.51 -2.12 -16.22
C LEU A 133 -14.86 -3.14 -17.18
N TRP A 134 -15.38 -3.28 -18.38
CA TRP A 134 -14.71 -3.99 -19.46
C TRP A 134 -13.77 -3.02 -20.19
N SER A 135 -12.46 -3.22 -20.05
CA SER A 135 -11.42 -2.43 -20.72
C SER A 135 -10.18 -3.28 -20.94
N ARG A 136 -9.48 -3.08 -22.06
CA ARG A 136 -8.25 -3.81 -22.41
C ARG A 136 -8.41 -5.33 -22.36
N ASP A 137 -9.52 -5.86 -22.90
CA ASP A 137 -9.84 -7.28 -22.97
C ASP A 137 -9.90 -7.99 -21.61
N GLN A 138 -10.20 -7.24 -20.54
CA GLN A 138 -10.38 -7.78 -19.19
C GLN A 138 -11.42 -6.98 -18.38
N TYR A 139 -11.91 -7.61 -17.30
CA TYR A 139 -12.78 -6.96 -16.33
C TYR A 139 -11.96 -6.34 -15.21
N TRP A 140 -12.31 -5.10 -14.85
CA TRP A 140 -11.73 -4.33 -13.78
C TRP A 140 -12.81 -4.12 -12.71
N PRO A 141 -12.64 -4.65 -11.48
CA PRO A 141 -13.51 -4.30 -10.37
C PRO A 141 -13.51 -2.80 -10.16
N LEU A 142 -14.67 -2.20 -9.90
CA LEU A 142 -14.79 -0.78 -9.66
C LEU A 142 -15.02 -0.49 -8.18
N ILE A 143 -14.32 0.51 -7.65
CA ILE A 143 -14.46 1.02 -6.30
C ILE A 143 -14.93 2.46 -6.38
N SER A 144 -16.02 2.77 -5.71
CA SER A 144 -16.48 4.15 -5.55
C SER A 144 -15.67 4.85 -4.45
N LEU A 145 -14.83 5.82 -4.83
CA LEU A 145 -14.08 6.60 -3.83
C LEU A 145 -15.03 7.37 -2.90
N ARG A 146 -16.20 7.77 -3.41
CA ARG A 146 -17.26 8.40 -2.64
C ARG A 146 -17.76 7.53 -1.49
N GLU A 147 -18.03 6.26 -1.77
CA GLU A 147 -18.50 5.30 -0.77
C GLU A 147 -17.40 4.97 0.24
N GLN A 148 -16.18 4.73 -0.24
CA GLN A 148 -15.03 4.44 0.62
C GLN A 148 -14.72 5.57 1.60
N MET A 149 -14.86 6.81 1.15
CA MET A 149 -14.60 8.00 1.97
C MET A 149 -15.87 8.52 2.68
N GLN A 150 -16.99 7.82 2.55
CA GLN A 150 -18.28 8.16 3.19
C GLN A 150 -18.73 9.59 2.91
N ILE A 151 -18.59 10.04 1.65
CA ILE A 151 -18.97 11.39 1.23
C ILE A 151 -20.48 11.43 1.01
N ASP A 152 -21.19 12.16 1.86
CA ASP A 152 -22.66 12.28 1.89
C ASP A 152 -23.19 13.35 0.90
N GLU A 153 -22.60 13.47 -0.26
CA GLU A 153 -23.04 14.35 -1.34
C GLU A 153 -23.55 13.51 -2.51
N PRO A 154 -24.59 13.95 -3.25
CA PRO A 154 -25.08 13.22 -4.42
C PRO A 154 -23.97 13.06 -5.46
N GLY A 155 -23.72 11.83 -5.89
CA GLY A 155 -22.72 11.48 -6.90
C GLY A 155 -23.27 11.63 -8.32
N LYS A 156 -22.36 11.65 -9.29
CA LYS A 156 -22.68 11.47 -10.70
C LYS A 156 -22.99 9.98 -10.99
N SER A 157 -23.73 9.71 -12.05
CA SER A 157 -23.83 8.34 -12.56
C SER A 157 -22.45 7.87 -13.03
N ILE A 158 -22.20 6.57 -13.03
CA ILE A 158 -20.89 5.99 -13.41
C ILE A 158 -20.50 6.44 -14.82
N GLU A 159 -21.45 6.52 -15.76
CA GLU A 159 -21.19 6.95 -17.15
C GLU A 159 -20.74 8.42 -17.24
N ASN A 160 -21.11 9.25 -16.26
CA ASN A 160 -20.74 10.65 -16.17
C ASN A 160 -19.55 10.90 -15.23
N SER A 161 -18.95 9.83 -14.69
CA SER A 161 -17.80 9.85 -13.82
C SER A 161 -16.52 9.51 -14.61
N ILE A 162 -15.39 9.72 -14.00
CA ILE A 162 -14.10 9.25 -14.53
C ILE A 162 -13.68 7.99 -13.75
N ILE A 163 -13.18 7.01 -14.48
CA ILE A 163 -12.57 5.82 -13.88
C ILE A 163 -11.06 5.93 -14.04
N VAL A 164 -10.34 5.86 -12.92
CA VAL A 164 -8.89 5.80 -12.88
C VAL A 164 -8.49 4.34 -12.67
N LEU A 165 -7.91 3.71 -13.69
CA LEU A 165 -7.41 2.34 -13.61
C LEU A 165 -6.08 2.33 -12.90
N VAL A 166 -5.97 1.53 -11.86
CA VAL A 166 -4.77 1.43 -11.01
C VAL A 166 -4.29 -0.01 -10.91
N GLU A 167 -2.97 -0.15 -10.73
CA GLU A 167 -2.31 -1.43 -10.50
C GLU A 167 -1.32 -1.29 -9.35
N ILE A 168 -1.33 -2.28 -8.45
CA ILE A 168 -0.32 -2.42 -7.40
C ILE A 168 0.00 -3.90 -7.19
N GLY A 169 1.24 -4.30 -7.45
CA GLY A 169 1.63 -5.71 -7.45
C GLY A 169 0.80 -6.52 -8.46
N LYS A 170 -0.04 -7.42 -7.96
CA LYS A 170 -0.94 -8.25 -8.79
C LYS A 170 -2.40 -7.76 -8.78
N LYS A 171 -2.69 -6.72 -8.03
CA LYS A 171 -4.06 -6.19 -7.91
C LYS A 171 -4.31 -5.14 -8.98
N ARG A 172 -5.48 -5.20 -9.59
CA ARG A 172 -5.94 -4.28 -10.64
C ARG A 172 -7.40 -3.91 -10.39
N TYR A 173 -7.71 -2.62 -10.37
CA TYR A 173 -9.08 -2.14 -10.20
C TYR A 173 -9.24 -0.71 -10.73
N GLY A 174 -10.47 -0.25 -10.84
CA GLY A 174 -10.81 1.11 -11.22
C GLY A 174 -11.37 1.91 -10.04
N ILE A 175 -10.89 3.13 -9.86
CA ILE A 175 -11.40 4.08 -8.87
C ILE A 175 -12.33 5.05 -9.58
N ILE A 176 -13.58 5.11 -9.11
CA ILE A 176 -14.59 6.05 -9.63
C ILE A 176 -14.41 7.39 -8.93
N VAL A 177 -14.21 8.45 -9.71
CA VAL A 177 -14.06 9.83 -9.24
C VAL A 177 -14.92 10.77 -10.08
N ASP A 178 -15.23 11.99 -9.58
CA ASP A 178 -16.08 12.91 -10.29
C ASP A 178 -15.34 13.67 -11.41
N GLN A 179 -14.07 14.05 -11.18
CA GLN A 179 -13.25 14.81 -12.15
C GLN A 179 -11.75 14.55 -11.92
N LEU A 180 -10.98 14.73 -12.99
CA LEU A 180 -9.53 14.90 -12.93
C LEU A 180 -9.19 16.38 -12.89
N LEU A 181 -8.43 16.79 -11.87
CA LEU A 181 -8.00 18.19 -11.69
C LEU A 181 -6.62 18.46 -12.30
N GLY A 182 -5.83 17.38 -12.54
CA GLY A 182 -4.52 17.48 -13.17
C GLY A 182 -3.41 16.83 -12.33
N LYS A 183 -2.22 16.77 -12.92
CA LYS A 183 -1.02 16.22 -12.26
C LYS A 183 -0.36 17.28 -11.39
N GLN A 184 0.10 16.89 -10.22
CA GLN A 184 0.81 17.78 -9.30
C GLN A 184 1.86 17.01 -8.51
N GLN A 185 2.99 17.66 -8.26
CA GLN A 185 3.95 17.20 -7.26
C GLN A 185 3.53 17.70 -5.88
N VAL A 186 3.47 16.79 -4.94
CA VAL A 186 3.02 17.10 -3.59
C VAL A 186 3.96 16.54 -2.54
N VAL A 187 4.03 17.24 -1.42
CA VAL A 187 4.79 16.81 -0.25
C VAL A 187 3.88 16.02 0.67
N ILE A 188 4.19 14.77 0.91
CA ILE A 188 3.43 13.93 1.83
C ILE A 188 3.66 14.41 3.27
N LYS A 189 2.57 14.63 3.99
CA LYS A 189 2.55 14.79 5.45
C LYS A 189 1.83 13.60 6.06
N SER A 190 2.52 12.86 6.93
CA SER A 190 1.89 11.76 7.67
C SER A 190 0.75 12.28 8.54
N LEU A 191 -0.41 11.62 8.48
CA LEU A 191 -1.56 11.91 9.34
C LEU A 191 -1.38 11.32 10.75
N GLU A 192 -0.50 10.32 10.93
CA GLU A 192 -0.39 9.51 12.14
C GLU A 192 0.10 10.27 13.37
N ARG A 193 0.70 11.45 13.21
CA ARG A 193 1.18 12.25 14.37
C ARG A 193 0.07 12.92 15.17
N HIS A 194 -1.11 13.14 14.58
CA HIS A 194 -2.18 13.94 15.20
C HIS A 194 -3.59 13.40 14.97
N TYR A 195 -3.78 12.38 14.12
CA TYR A 195 -5.08 11.83 13.75
C TYR A 195 -5.07 10.30 13.81
N LYS A 196 -6.23 9.69 14.03
CA LYS A 196 -6.40 8.24 13.89
C LYS A 196 -6.13 7.86 12.45
N LYS A 197 -5.51 6.69 12.24
CA LYS A 197 -5.33 6.12 10.92
C LYS A 197 -6.69 6.01 10.23
N VAL A 198 -6.80 6.63 9.06
CA VAL A 198 -7.98 6.50 8.21
C VAL A 198 -7.65 5.47 7.15
N ASP A 199 -8.44 4.40 7.10
CA ASP A 199 -8.23 3.33 6.13
C ASP A 199 -8.41 3.86 4.70
N GLY A 200 -7.53 3.41 3.78
CA GLY A 200 -7.50 3.87 2.40
C GLY A 200 -6.77 5.19 2.17
N LEU A 201 -6.16 5.80 3.21
CA LEU A 201 -5.34 7.01 3.09
C LEU A 201 -3.92 6.77 3.57
N SER A 202 -2.93 7.22 2.79
CA SER A 202 -1.49 7.14 3.13
C SER A 202 -0.96 8.44 3.75
N GLY A 203 -1.68 9.55 3.62
CA GLY A 203 -1.26 10.85 4.12
C GLY A 203 -2.14 11.98 3.64
N ALA A 204 -1.67 13.20 3.85
CA ALA A 204 -2.29 14.42 3.34
C ALA A 204 -1.22 15.38 2.82
N THR A 205 -1.66 16.36 2.05
CA THR A 205 -0.81 17.47 1.60
C THR A 205 -1.58 18.79 1.68
N ILE A 206 -0.85 19.89 1.61
CA ILE A 206 -1.42 21.21 1.44
C ILE A 206 -1.18 21.63 0.00
N MET A 207 -2.25 21.88 -0.73
CA MET A 207 -2.23 22.33 -2.11
C MET A 207 -1.73 23.78 -2.22
N GLY A 208 -1.35 24.21 -3.43
CA GLY A 208 -0.87 25.58 -3.67
C GLY A 208 -1.90 26.69 -3.37
N ASP A 209 -3.19 26.35 -3.35
CA ASP A 209 -4.29 27.23 -2.95
C ASP A 209 -4.63 27.20 -1.45
N GLY A 210 -3.83 26.46 -0.65
CA GLY A 210 -4.00 26.32 0.78
C GLY A 210 -5.00 25.23 1.22
N ARG A 211 -5.71 24.59 0.32
CA ARG A 211 -6.61 23.48 0.65
C ARG A 211 -5.83 22.22 1.02
N VAL A 212 -6.41 21.40 1.88
CA VAL A 212 -5.88 20.08 2.20
C VAL A 212 -6.38 19.07 1.17
N ALA A 213 -5.49 18.22 0.66
CA ALA A 213 -5.85 17.08 -0.16
C ALA A 213 -5.35 15.79 0.49
N MET A 214 -6.19 14.75 0.48
CA MET A 214 -5.85 13.44 1.05
C MET A 214 -5.18 12.58 -0.01
N ILE A 215 -4.13 11.84 0.39
CA ILE A 215 -3.38 10.95 -0.52
C ILE A 215 -3.91 9.52 -0.34
N ILE A 216 -4.36 8.94 -1.44
CA ILE A 216 -4.95 7.59 -1.47
C ILE A 216 -3.86 6.53 -1.27
N ASP A 217 -4.14 5.59 -0.38
CA ASP A 217 -3.40 4.34 -0.25
C ASP A 217 -4.02 3.28 -1.17
N VAL A 218 -3.48 3.18 -2.39
CA VAL A 218 -4.00 2.27 -3.41
C VAL A 218 -3.94 0.80 -2.97
N ASP A 219 -2.97 0.38 -2.16
CA ASP A 219 -2.89 -1.02 -1.69
C ASP A 219 -3.98 -1.37 -0.67
N ASN A 220 -4.31 -0.42 0.20
CA ASN A 220 -5.25 -0.64 1.28
C ASN A 220 -6.68 -0.24 0.94
N LEU A 221 -6.91 0.50 -0.15
CA LEU A 221 -8.25 0.90 -0.57
C LEU A 221 -9.16 -0.31 -0.87
N MET A 222 -8.62 -1.39 -1.45
CA MET A 222 -9.36 -2.63 -1.72
C MET A 222 -9.65 -3.51 -0.49
N LYS A 223 -8.98 -3.29 0.63
CA LYS A 223 -9.16 -4.13 1.82
C LYS A 223 -10.46 -3.84 2.58
N ASN A 224 -11.08 -2.73 2.26
CA ASN A 224 -12.30 -2.23 2.91
C ASN A 224 -13.58 -2.54 2.12
N GLU A 225 -13.59 -3.56 1.24
CA GLU A 225 -14.87 -4.08 0.78
C GLU A 225 -15.69 -4.51 2.00
N PRO A 226 -16.94 -4.04 2.14
CA PRO A 226 -17.84 -4.58 3.14
C PRO A 226 -17.94 -6.09 2.89
N ILE A 227 -17.37 -6.88 3.79
CA ILE A 227 -17.54 -8.33 3.79
C ILE A 227 -19.04 -8.55 3.97
N ASN A 228 -19.76 -8.68 2.87
CA ASN A 228 -21.09 -9.24 2.88
C ASN A 228 -20.91 -10.67 3.36
N GLN A 229 -21.20 -10.88 4.66
CA GLN A 229 -21.33 -12.19 5.24
C GLN A 229 -22.39 -12.94 4.44
N VAL A 230 -21.94 -13.71 3.46
CA VAL A 230 -22.77 -14.77 2.90
C VAL A 230 -22.92 -15.79 4.01
N GLY A 231 -24.03 -15.65 4.74
CA GLY A 231 -24.47 -16.66 5.68
C GLY A 231 -24.65 -17.97 4.93
N LEU A 232 -23.80 -18.94 5.28
CA LEU A 232 -24.07 -20.35 5.03
C LEU A 232 -25.23 -20.73 5.96
N ALA A 233 -26.39 -20.94 5.38
CA ALA A 233 -27.47 -21.72 5.93
C ALA A 233 -27.32 -23.16 5.42
#